data_a1993c3a47b9b8a9ab7105ce47a2c186
#
_entry.id   a1993c3a47b9b8a9ab7105ce47a2c186
#
_cell.length_a   1.000
_cell.length_b   1.000
_cell.length_c   1.000
_cell.angle_alpha   90.00
_cell.angle_beta   90.00
_cell.angle_gamma   90.00
#
_symmetry.space_group_name_H-M   'P 1'
#
loop_
_entity.id
_entity.type
_entity.pdbx_description
1 polymer ?
#
loop_
_entity_poly.entity_id
_entity_poly.type
_entity_poly.pdbx_seq_one_letter_code
_entity_poly.pdbx_strand_id
1 'polypeptide(L)'
;MAVAETIRVCGREEIEAGSARRFVFAEKAIALVRIDDEYYAIGDMCSHEDYSLSEGEVITEERELECPKHGSTFDLRTGEACSLPATKPVPHYAVHLEGDDVMLELE
;
A
#
# COMPACT_ATOMS: atom_id res chain seq x y z
N MET A 1 -16.85 -19.65 1.28
CA MET A 1 -15.98 -19.10 0.23
C MET A 1 -15.94 -17.59 0.35
N ALA A 2 -14.76 -17.04 0.54
CA ALA A 2 -14.63 -15.59 0.64
C ALA A 2 -14.84 -14.96 -0.74
N VAL A 3 -15.67 -13.93 -0.81
CA VAL A 3 -15.89 -13.18 -2.04
C VAL A 3 -15.13 -11.87 -1.91
N ALA A 4 -14.24 -11.59 -2.85
CA ALA A 4 -13.52 -10.32 -2.86
C ALA A 4 -14.52 -9.19 -3.10
N GLU A 5 -14.44 -8.18 -2.26
CA GLU A 5 -15.28 -7.01 -2.37
C GLU A 5 -14.49 -5.91 -3.06
N THR A 6 -15.04 -5.39 -4.16
CA THR A 6 -14.39 -4.30 -4.88
C THR A 6 -14.97 -2.98 -4.41
N ILE A 7 -14.11 -2.09 -3.93
CA ILE A 7 -14.52 -0.79 -3.41
C ILE A 7 -13.77 0.33 -4.13
N ARG A 8 -14.42 1.49 -4.22
CA ARG A 8 -13.76 2.69 -4.71
C ARG A 8 -12.97 3.32 -3.58
N VAL A 9 -11.69 3.56 -3.79
CA VAL A 9 -10.82 4.20 -2.80
C VAL A 9 -10.84 5.72 -2.96
N CYS A 10 -10.54 6.19 -4.16
CA CYS A 10 -10.43 7.62 -4.46
C CYS A 10 -10.37 7.80 -5.98
N GLY A 11 -10.38 9.06 -6.42
CA GLY A 11 -10.10 9.38 -7.81
C GLY A 11 -8.59 9.30 -8.07
N ARG A 12 -8.21 8.95 -9.28
CA ARG A 12 -6.80 8.80 -9.64
C ARG A 12 -5.96 10.06 -9.42
N GLU A 13 -6.61 11.22 -9.50
CA GLU A 13 -5.93 12.50 -9.30
C GLU A 13 -5.85 12.94 -7.85
N GLU A 14 -6.49 12.19 -6.94
CA GLU A 14 -6.47 12.52 -5.51
C GLU A 14 -5.20 12.07 -4.80
N ILE A 15 -4.38 11.26 -5.47
CA ILE A 15 -3.07 10.85 -4.95
C ILE A 15 -1.99 11.25 -5.95
N GLU A 16 -0.96 11.94 -5.46
CA GLU A 16 0.13 12.40 -6.29
C GLU A 16 1.07 11.26 -6.67
N ALA A 17 1.64 11.33 -7.88
CA ALA A 17 2.65 10.36 -8.29
C ALA A 17 3.84 10.40 -7.33
N GLY A 18 4.31 9.22 -6.92
CA GLY A 18 5.42 9.10 -5.98
C GLY A 18 5.04 9.29 -4.53
N SER A 19 3.74 9.23 -4.21
CA SER A 19 3.28 9.39 -2.83
C SER A 19 2.45 8.21 -2.35
N ALA A 20 2.24 8.16 -1.03
CA ALA A 20 1.43 7.16 -0.37
C ALA A 20 0.39 7.84 0.50
N ARG A 21 -0.81 7.26 0.60
CA ARG A 21 -1.88 7.76 1.47
C ARG A 21 -2.52 6.60 2.21
N ARG A 22 -2.93 6.87 3.44
CA ARG A 22 -3.60 5.89 4.29
C ARG A 22 -5.10 5.96 4.10
N PHE A 23 -5.70 4.81 3.89
CA PHE A 23 -7.16 4.65 3.86
C PHE A 23 -7.55 3.52 4.80
N VAL A 24 -8.74 3.60 5.39
CA VAL A 24 -9.24 2.56 6.28
C VAL A 24 -10.57 2.06 5.76
N PHE A 25 -10.64 0.75 5.49
CA PHE A 25 -11.87 0.09 5.03
C PHE A 25 -12.06 -1.20 5.83
N ALA A 26 -13.28 -1.43 6.34
CA ALA A 26 -13.60 -2.63 7.10
C ALA A 26 -12.57 -2.88 8.22
N GLU A 27 -12.19 -1.82 8.93
CA GLU A 27 -11.20 -1.85 10.02
C GLU A 27 -9.77 -2.19 9.60
N LYS A 28 -9.50 -2.22 8.30
CA LYS A 28 -8.16 -2.48 7.78
C LYS A 28 -7.53 -1.18 7.32
N ALA A 29 -6.35 -0.87 7.84
CA ALA A 29 -5.58 0.28 7.40
C ALA A 29 -4.76 -0.13 6.18
N ILE A 30 -4.86 0.64 5.11
CA ILE A 30 -4.26 0.35 3.82
C ILE A 30 -3.43 1.54 3.37
N ALA A 31 -2.23 1.27 2.90
CA ALA A 31 -1.39 2.28 2.26
C ALA A 31 -1.57 2.16 0.75
N LEU A 32 -2.16 3.18 0.14
CA LEU A 32 -2.29 3.26 -1.30
C LEU A 32 -1.11 4.07 -1.82
N VAL A 33 -0.37 3.51 -2.76
CA VAL A 33 0.83 4.14 -3.32
C VAL A 33 0.66 4.33 -4.82
N ARG A 34 1.00 5.52 -5.30
CA ARG A 34 1.01 5.81 -6.74
C ARG A 34 2.45 6.02 -7.21
N ILE A 35 2.84 5.27 -8.26
CA ILE A 35 4.12 5.46 -8.94
C ILE A 35 3.79 5.68 -10.41
N ASP A 36 3.97 6.90 -10.90
CA ASP A 36 3.52 7.32 -12.24
C ASP A 36 2.03 7.01 -12.45
N ASP A 37 1.69 6.08 -13.33
CA ASP A 37 0.31 5.65 -13.55
C ASP A 37 0.02 4.28 -12.94
N GLU A 38 0.91 3.78 -12.11
CA GLU A 38 0.75 2.51 -11.40
C GLU A 38 0.29 2.74 -9.97
N TYR A 39 -0.64 1.90 -9.52
CA TYR A 39 -1.20 2.00 -8.17
C TYR A 39 -1.03 0.69 -7.45
N TYR A 40 -0.59 0.77 -6.18
CA TYR A 40 -0.35 -0.40 -5.34
C TYR A 40 -1.00 -0.19 -3.98
N ALA A 41 -1.43 -1.29 -3.34
CA ALA A 41 -1.99 -1.23 -2.00
C ALA A 41 -1.44 -2.35 -1.15
N ILE A 42 -0.91 -1.98 0.01
CA ILE A 42 -0.42 -2.92 1.01
C ILE A 42 -0.99 -2.52 2.37
N GLY A 43 -0.90 -3.42 3.35
CA GLY A 43 -1.29 -3.07 4.71
C GLY A 43 -0.46 -1.90 5.20
N ASP A 44 -1.09 -0.95 5.86
CA ASP A 44 -0.41 0.27 6.32
C ASP A 44 0.45 0.08 7.57
N MET A 45 0.21 -0.97 8.32
CA MET A 45 0.93 -1.24 9.56
C MET A 45 2.23 -2.01 9.29
N CYS A 46 3.37 -1.44 9.70
CA CYS A 46 4.65 -2.13 9.60
C CYS A 46 4.61 -3.42 10.40
N SER A 47 5.08 -4.53 9.81
CA SER A 47 5.05 -5.83 10.48
C SER A 47 6.02 -5.93 11.67
N HIS A 48 7.01 -5.06 11.73
CA HIS A 48 7.98 -5.02 12.81
C HIS A 48 7.47 -4.23 14.02
N GLU A 49 6.85 -3.07 13.77
CA GLU A 49 6.29 -2.20 14.81
C GLU A 49 5.03 -1.50 14.32
N ASP A 50 4.26 -0.96 15.26
CA ASP A 50 2.99 -0.28 14.97
C ASP A 50 3.19 1.12 14.38
N TYR A 51 3.78 1.19 13.21
CA TYR A 51 3.98 2.45 12.49
C TYR A 51 3.28 2.41 11.14
N SER A 52 2.72 3.56 10.77
CA SER A 52 2.03 3.70 9.50
C SER A 52 3.05 3.78 8.36
N LEU A 53 3.01 2.80 7.45
CA LEU A 53 3.91 2.76 6.30
C LEU A 53 3.67 3.93 5.34
N SER A 54 2.43 4.43 5.28
CA SER A 54 2.11 5.56 4.41
C SER A 54 2.81 6.86 4.80
N GLU A 55 3.33 6.94 6.02
CA GLU A 55 4.13 8.09 6.46
C GLU A 55 5.60 7.97 6.06
N GLY A 56 5.99 6.83 5.52
CA GLY A 56 7.36 6.60 5.08
C GLY A 56 7.60 7.05 3.66
N GLU A 57 8.78 6.74 3.14
CA GLU A 57 9.20 7.13 1.82
C GLU A 57 8.85 6.08 0.77
N VAL A 58 8.35 6.55 -0.37
CA VAL A 58 8.10 5.69 -1.53
C VAL A 58 9.39 5.59 -2.33
N ILE A 59 9.89 4.37 -2.49
CA ILE A 59 11.09 4.10 -3.28
C ILE A 59 10.63 3.65 -4.66
N THR A 60 10.51 4.61 -5.56
CA THR A 60 9.86 4.40 -6.85
C THR A 60 10.54 3.41 -7.76
N GLU A 61 11.86 3.44 -7.83
CA GLU A 61 12.62 2.57 -8.74
C GLU A 61 12.45 1.09 -8.40
N GLU A 62 12.36 0.77 -7.12
CA GLU A 62 12.29 -0.60 -6.64
C GLU A 62 10.88 -1.06 -6.30
N ARG A 63 9.91 -0.16 -6.37
CA ARG A 63 8.51 -0.41 -5.97
C ARG A 63 8.44 -0.88 -4.53
N GLU A 64 9.03 -0.10 -3.63
CA GLU A 64 9.04 -0.39 -2.20
C GLU A 64 8.52 0.80 -1.41
N LEU A 65 8.04 0.51 -0.21
CA LEU A 65 7.61 1.54 0.74
C LEU A 65 8.42 1.34 2.01
N GLU A 66 9.08 2.40 2.46
CA GLU A 66 9.95 2.35 3.63
C GLU A 66 9.21 2.74 4.91
N CYS A 67 9.40 1.91 5.95
CA CYS A 67 8.86 2.22 7.27
C CYS A 67 9.60 3.44 7.85
N PRO A 68 8.88 4.46 8.33
CA PRO A 68 9.53 5.70 8.78
C PRO A 68 10.37 5.53 10.06
N LYS A 69 10.15 4.45 10.81
CA LYS A 69 10.84 4.27 12.10
C LYS A 69 12.23 3.66 11.96
N HIS A 70 12.31 2.50 11.30
CA HIS A 70 13.58 1.75 11.24
C HIS A 70 14.12 1.56 9.83
N GLY A 71 13.47 2.13 8.85
CA GLY A 71 13.93 2.02 7.48
C GLY A 71 13.69 0.67 6.81
N SER A 72 12.86 -0.19 7.39
CA SER A 72 12.49 -1.45 6.76
C SER A 72 11.67 -1.16 5.51
N THR A 73 11.94 -1.89 4.43
CA THR A 73 11.20 -1.70 3.18
C THR A 73 10.33 -2.91 2.87
N PHE A 74 9.22 -2.64 2.17
CA PHE A 74 8.25 -3.68 1.78
C PHE A 74 7.98 -3.55 0.30
N ASP A 75 7.95 -4.70 -0.39
CA ASP A 75 7.65 -4.74 -1.81
C ASP A 75 6.17 -4.42 -2.03
N LEU A 76 5.89 -3.43 -2.86
CA LEU A 76 4.52 -2.99 -3.13
C LEU A 76 3.71 -4.00 -3.93
N ARG A 77 4.37 -4.89 -4.64
CA ARG A 77 3.71 -5.90 -5.48
C ARG A 77 3.30 -7.13 -4.70
N THR A 78 4.00 -7.44 -3.62
CA THR A 78 3.81 -8.69 -2.86
C THR A 78 3.57 -8.49 -1.38
N GLY A 79 3.97 -7.34 -0.81
CA GLY A 79 3.93 -7.10 0.63
C GLY A 79 5.11 -7.71 1.38
N GLU A 80 6.05 -8.35 0.69
CA GLU A 80 7.19 -8.97 1.36
C GLU A 80 8.13 -7.95 1.98
N ALA A 81 8.68 -8.30 3.14
CA ALA A 81 9.70 -7.48 3.77
C ALA A 81 11.01 -7.64 3.00
N CYS A 82 11.58 -6.52 2.56
CA CYS A 82 12.79 -6.51 1.74
C CYS A 82 14.07 -6.24 2.54
N SER A 83 13.94 -5.68 3.73
CA SER A 83 15.10 -5.36 4.55
C SER A 83 14.78 -5.44 6.05
N LEU A 84 15.82 -5.74 6.84
CA LEU A 84 15.71 -5.78 8.28
C LEU A 84 15.46 -4.37 8.83
N PRO A 85 14.82 -4.24 10.01
CA PRO A 85 14.49 -5.33 10.94
C PRO A 85 13.19 -6.07 10.67
N ALA A 86 12.38 -5.65 9.71
CA ALA A 86 11.15 -6.37 9.37
C ALA A 86 11.48 -7.69 8.66
N THR A 87 10.86 -8.78 9.13
CA THR A 87 11.07 -10.12 8.56
C THR A 87 9.77 -10.76 8.09
N LYS A 88 8.63 -10.17 8.44
CA LYS A 88 7.32 -10.69 8.07
C LYS A 88 6.68 -9.80 7.02
N PRO A 89 5.93 -10.39 6.07
CA PRO A 89 5.24 -9.59 5.06
C PRO A 89 4.06 -8.83 5.67
N VAL A 90 3.61 -7.82 4.94
CA VAL A 90 2.34 -7.16 5.21
C VAL A 90 1.35 -7.62 4.14
N PRO A 91 0.04 -7.53 4.40
CA PRO A 91 -0.94 -7.88 3.37
C PRO A 91 -0.77 -7.00 2.14
N HIS A 92 -1.10 -7.54 0.96
CA HIS A 92 -1.17 -6.75 -0.24
C HIS A 92 -2.55 -6.95 -0.87
N TYR A 93 -3.00 -5.96 -1.64
CA TYR A 93 -4.34 -5.94 -2.21
C TYR A 93 -4.26 -5.62 -3.69
N ALA A 94 -5.15 -6.23 -4.48
CA ALA A 94 -5.22 -5.93 -5.90
C ALA A 94 -5.87 -4.55 -6.11
N VAL A 95 -5.27 -3.76 -6.98
CA VAL A 95 -5.74 -2.41 -7.30
C VAL A 95 -5.87 -2.31 -8.82
N HIS A 96 -6.95 -1.71 -9.28
CA HIS A 96 -7.10 -1.42 -10.70
C HIS A 96 -7.82 -0.07 -10.88
N LEU A 97 -7.73 0.45 -12.10
CA LEU A 97 -8.42 1.69 -12.45
C LEU A 97 -9.68 1.38 -13.23
N GLU A 98 -10.77 2.08 -12.90
CA GLU A 98 -11.99 2.07 -13.70
C GLU A 98 -12.27 3.53 -14.06
N GLY A 99 -11.92 3.91 -15.28
CA GLY A 99 -11.98 5.31 -15.68
C GLY A 99 -11.01 6.12 -14.82
N ASP A 100 -11.53 7.08 -14.09
CA ASP A 100 -10.72 7.92 -13.17
C ASP A 100 -10.78 7.45 -11.72
N ASP A 101 -11.38 6.29 -11.46
CA ASP A 101 -11.51 5.75 -10.11
C ASP A 101 -10.47 4.68 -9.81
N VAL A 102 -9.88 4.78 -8.61
CA VAL A 102 -8.98 3.75 -8.10
C VAL A 102 -9.82 2.75 -7.32
N MET A 103 -9.82 1.51 -7.77
CA MET A 103 -10.61 0.43 -7.17
C MET A 103 -9.71 -0.56 -6.46
N LEU A 104 -10.17 -1.03 -5.31
CA LEU A 104 -9.43 -1.95 -4.45
C LEU A 104 -10.24 -3.21 -4.21
N GLU A 105 -9.61 -4.36 -4.30
CA GLU A 105 -10.24 -5.62 -3.94
C GLU A 105 -9.87 -6.00 -2.51
N LEU A 106 -10.90 -6.09 -1.65
CA LEU A 106 -10.74 -6.53 -0.27
C LEU A 106 -11.23 -7.97 -0.12
N GLU A 107 -10.49 -8.75 0.62
CA GLU A 107 -10.90 -10.11 0.99
C GLU A 107 -11.33 -10.15 2.44
#